data_1cd5f2ec5dd133f73143dad69c330606
#
_entry.id   1cd5f2ec5dd133f73143dad69c330606
#
_cell.length_a   1.000
_cell.length_b   1.000
_cell.length_c   1.000
_cell.angle_alpha   90.00
_cell.angle_beta   90.00
_cell.angle_gamma   90.00
#
_symmetry.space_group_name_H-M   'P 1'
#
loop_
_entity.id
_entity.type
_entity.pdbx_description
1 polymer ?
#
loop_
_entity_poly.entity_id
_entity_poly.type
_entity_poly.pdbx_seq_one_letter_code
_entity_poly.pdbx_strand_id
1 'polypeptide(L)'
;MAKFLTMCAGGNVRSVSLAWALKDVGQEAIAVGHLYTRPETFRLLVAWADYVIVMQESMVALMPADVPESKLRVLDVGEDRFGYATHPELLTIVRPMVASWMRRDFKI
;
A
#
# COMPACT_ATOMS: atom_id res chain seq x y z
N MET A 1 -8.94 -14.51 0.22
CA MET A 1 -8.37 -13.26 -0.37
C MET A 1 -8.35 -12.19 0.70
N ALA A 2 -7.29 -11.43 0.76
CA ALA A 2 -7.16 -10.33 1.73
C ALA A 2 -7.45 -8.99 1.07
N LYS A 3 -7.75 -7.99 1.91
CA LYS A 3 -8.03 -6.62 1.51
C LYS A 3 -6.86 -5.73 1.93
N PHE A 4 -6.25 -5.07 0.97
CA PHE A 4 -5.09 -4.22 1.19
C PHE A 4 -5.43 -2.77 0.90
N LEU A 5 -5.04 -1.89 1.80
CA LEU A 5 -5.04 -0.45 1.56
C LEU A 5 -3.59 -0.04 1.33
N THR A 6 -3.27 0.47 0.16
CA THR A 6 -1.91 0.94 -0.16
C THR A 6 -1.89 2.45 -0.18
N MET A 7 -0.89 3.06 0.45
CA MET A 7 -0.83 4.51 0.62
C MET A 7 0.50 5.09 0.20
N CYS A 8 0.45 6.15 -0.59
CA CYS A 8 1.59 7.02 -0.87
C CYS A 8 1.14 8.49 -0.78
N ALA A 9 1.98 9.44 -1.15
CA ALA A 9 1.63 10.85 -1.03
C ALA A 9 0.45 11.23 -1.92
N GLY A 10 0.55 10.99 -3.22
CA GLY A 10 -0.48 11.37 -4.19
C GLY A 10 -1.54 10.31 -4.48
N GLY A 11 -1.24 9.04 -4.18
CA GLY A 11 -2.18 7.95 -4.42
C GLY A 11 -2.32 7.51 -5.86
N ASN A 12 -1.42 7.91 -6.76
CA ASN A 12 -1.56 7.63 -8.19
C ASN A 12 -0.32 7.02 -8.85
N VAL A 13 0.73 6.77 -8.12
CA VAL A 13 1.95 6.15 -8.67
C VAL A 13 2.38 4.95 -7.82
N ARG A 14 3.07 5.19 -6.70
CA ARG A 14 3.65 4.12 -5.89
C ARG A 14 2.59 3.19 -5.31
N SER A 15 1.55 3.74 -4.71
CA SER A 15 0.47 2.94 -4.12
C SER A 15 -0.36 2.22 -5.17
N VAL A 16 -0.57 2.83 -6.33
CA VAL A 16 -1.29 2.19 -7.44
C VAL A 16 -0.49 1.02 -7.99
N SER A 17 0.84 1.19 -8.14
CA SER A 17 1.71 0.10 -8.60
C SER A 17 1.59 -1.12 -7.70
N LEU A 18 1.66 -0.92 -6.39
CA LEU A 18 1.50 -2.01 -5.44
C LEU A 18 0.09 -2.61 -5.47
N ALA A 19 -0.94 -1.77 -5.54
CA ALA A 19 -2.33 -2.26 -5.59
C ALA A 19 -2.55 -3.14 -6.82
N TRP A 20 -2.04 -2.75 -7.97
CA TRP A 20 -2.15 -3.54 -9.19
C TRP A 20 -1.41 -4.89 -9.07
N ALA A 21 -0.21 -4.88 -8.49
CA ALA A 21 0.52 -6.13 -8.27
C ALA A 21 -0.24 -7.08 -7.34
N LEU A 22 -0.90 -6.56 -6.32
CA LEU A 22 -1.73 -7.35 -5.41
C LEU A 22 -2.96 -7.91 -6.13
N LYS A 23 -3.63 -7.11 -6.94
CA LYS A 23 -4.79 -7.57 -7.72
C LYS A 23 -4.40 -8.66 -8.72
N ASP A 24 -3.22 -8.54 -9.32
CA ASP A 24 -2.71 -9.53 -10.27
C ASP A 24 -2.53 -10.91 -9.65
N VAL A 25 -2.38 -11.00 -8.34
CA VAL A 25 -2.28 -12.27 -7.63
C VAL A 25 -3.55 -12.62 -6.85
N GLY A 26 -4.67 -11.99 -7.19
CA GLY A 26 -5.98 -12.36 -6.68
C GLY A 26 -6.41 -11.68 -5.39
N GLN A 27 -5.71 -10.66 -4.94
CA GLN A 27 -6.08 -9.92 -3.73
C GLN A 27 -6.93 -8.70 -4.06
N GLU A 28 -7.67 -8.18 -3.06
CA GLU A 28 -8.35 -6.90 -3.19
C GLU A 28 -7.41 -5.80 -2.72
N ALA A 29 -7.38 -4.67 -3.42
CA ALA A 29 -6.52 -3.55 -3.04
C ALA A 29 -7.13 -2.23 -3.47
N ILE A 30 -7.01 -1.22 -2.61
CA ILE A 30 -7.39 0.16 -2.88
C ILE A 30 -6.18 1.05 -2.62
N ALA A 31 -5.81 1.87 -3.60
CA ALA A 31 -4.71 2.82 -3.47
C ALA A 31 -5.24 4.19 -3.07
N VAL A 32 -4.57 4.84 -2.10
CA VAL A 32 -4.95 6.19 -1.66
C VAL A 32 -3.72 7.07 -1.52
N GLY A 33 -3.93 8.39 -1.58
CA GLY A 33 -2.92 9.39 -1.30
C GLY A 33 -3.26 10.14 -0.03
N HIS A 34 -2.32 10.21 0.93
CA HIS A 34 -2.59 10.90 2.20
C HIS A 34 -2.84 12.40 2.00
N LEU A 35 -2.32 12.98 0.91
CA LEU A 35 -2.51 14.41 0.61
C LEU A 35 -3.93 14.74 0.16
N TYR A 36 -4.67 13.77 -0.38
CA TYR A 36 -5.95 14.02 -1.03
C TYR A 36 -7.11 13.25 -0.42
N THR A 37 -6.85 12.42 0.59
CA THR A 37 -7.88 11.62 1.23
C THR A 37 -8.31 12.28 2.55
N ARG A 38 -9.60 12.50 2.70
CA ARG A 38 -10.13 13.08 3.94
C ARG A 38 -9.96 12.10 5.11
N PRO A 39 -9.75 12.60 6.33
CA PRO A 39 -9.54 11.73 7.49
C PRO A 39 -10.66 10.73 7.72
N GLU A 40 -11.92 11.12 7.58
CA GLU A 40 -13.06 10.21 7.78
C GLU A 40 -13.09 9.09 6.74
N THR A 41 -12.78 9.42 5.48
CA THR A 41 -12.69 8.41 4.41
C THR A 41 -11.53 7.47 4.68
N PHE A 42 -10.40 8.00 5.10
CA PHE A 42 -9.22 7.20 5.39
C PHE A 42 -9.48 6.20 6.50
N ARG A 43 -10.17 6.63 7.56
CA ARG A 43 -10.53 5.73 8.67
C ARG A 43 -11.45 4.61 8.22
N LEU A 44 -12.40 4.90 7.35
CA LEU A 44 -13.27 3.87 6.79
C LEU A 44 -12.48 2.84 5.99
N LEU A 45 -11.52 3.29 5.19
CA LEU A 45 -10.70 2.40 4.39
C LEU A 45 -9.75 1.55 5.26
N VAL A 46 -9.19 2.14 6.31
CA VAL A 46 -8.36 1.40 7.27
C VAL A 46 -9.19 0.31 7.95
N ALA A 47 -10.43 0.61 8.34
CA ALA A 47 -11.31 -0.37 8.94
C ALA A 47 -11.68 -1.49 7.96
N TRP A 48 -11.87 -1.16 6.69
CA TRP A 48 -12.16 -2.14 5.64
C TRP A 48 -10.98 -3.09 5.39
N ALA A 49 -9.76 -2.58 5.48
CA ALA A 49 -8.57 -3.32 5.07
C ALA A 49 -8.15 -4.36 6.12
N ASP A 50 -7.65 -5.49 5.65
CA ASP A 50 -6.95 -6.44 6.50
C ASP A 50 -5.52 -5.97 6.76
N TYR A 51 -4.91 -5.32 5.77
CA TYR A 51 -3.54 -4.80 5.85
C TYR A 51 -3.46 -3.40 5.25
N VAL A 52 -2.67 -2.54 5.89
CA VAL A 52 -2.38 -1.18 5.42
C VAL A 52 -0.89 -1.12 5.08
N ILE A 53 -0.58 -0.82 3.84
CA ILE A 53 0.80 -0.76 3.36
C ILE A 53 1.14 0.69 3.03
N VAL A 54 2.13 1.25 3.73
CA VAL A 54 2.65 2.58 3.41
C VAL A 54 3.90 2.43 2.55
N MET A 55 4.03 3.29 1.54
CA MET A 55 5.07 3.19 0.53
C MET A 55 6.35 3.95 0.87
N GLN A 56 6.42 4.49 2.08
CA GLN A 56 7.57 5.22 2.57
C GLN A 56 7.53 5.22 4.10
N GLU A 57 8.67 4.99 4.73
CA GLU A 57 8.78 4.89 6.19
C GLU A 57 8.22 6.13 6.91
N SER A 58 8.46 7.32 6.35
CA SER A 58 7.98 8.57 6.93
C SER A 58 6.46 8.66 7.02
N MET A 59 5.73 7.84 6.27
CA MET A 59 4.26 7.84 6.30
C MET A 59 3.68 7.12 7.51
N VAL A 60 4.48 6.35 8.23
CA VAL A 60 4.00 5.67 9.45
C VAL A 60 3.46 6.68 10.45
N ALA A 61 4.13 7.82 10.60
CA ALA A 61 3.70 8.88 11.52
C ALA A 61 2.37 9.54 11.14
N LEU A 62 1.92 9.35 9.89
CA LEU A 62 0.67 9.92 9.39
C LEU A 62 -0.53 9.00 9.64
N MET A 63 -0.29 7.78 10.12
CA MET A 63 -1.36 6.84 10.38
C MET A 63 -2.17 7.28 11.61
N PRO A 64 -3.49 7.09 11.60
CA PRO A 64 -4.30 7.26 12.82
C PRO A 64 -3.75 6.40 13.95
N ALA A 65 -3.78 6.93 15.18
CA ALA A 65 -3.23 6.24 16.35
C ALA A 65 -3.94 4.91 16.64
N ASP A 66 -5.16 4.73 16.14
CA ASP A 66 -5.96 3.54 16.36
C ASP A 66 -5.71 2.43 15.31
N VAL A 67 -4.77 2.62 14.39
CA VAL A 67 -4.40 1.55 13.45
C VAL A 67 -3.56 0.52 14.18
N PRO A 68 -4.00 -0.75 14.25
CA PRO A 68 -3.21 -1.79 14.91
C PRO A 68 -1.88 -2.04 14.20
N GLU A 69 -0.80 -2.18 14.96
CA GLU A 69 0.51 -2.52 14.39
C GLU A 69 0.49 -3.81 13.57
N SER A 70 -0.31 -4.78 14.00
CA SER A 70 -0.43 -6.04 13.28
C SER A 70 -0.97 -5.87 11.86
N LYS A 71 -1.68 -4.77 11.61
CA LYS A 71 -2.28 -4.46 10.31
C LYS A 71 -1.34 -3.64 9.42
N LEU A 72 -0.40 -2.91 10.01
CA LEU A 72 0.45 -1.96 9.31
C LEU A 72 1.73 -2.62 8.79
N ARG A 73 2.06 -2.36 7.53
CA ARG A 73 3.31 -2.79 6.90
C ARG A 73 3.93 -1.63 6.13
N VAL A 74 5.23 -1.65 6.00
CA VAL A 74 5.97 -0.65 5.23
C VAL A 74 6.67 -1.35 4.06
N LEU A 75 6.45 -0.83 2.85
CA LEU A 75 7.26 -1.14 1.69
C LEU A 75 7.89 0.16 1.22
N ASP A 76 9.07 0.48 1.74
CA ASP A 76 9.73 1.73 1.42
C ASP A 76 10.37 1.66 0.03
N VAL A 77 9.74 2.31 -0.93
CA VAL A 77 10.26 2.43 -2.30
C VAL A 77 10.94 3.78 -2.52
N GLY A 78 11.13 4.54 -1.45
CA GLY A 78 11.72 5.87 -1.50
C GLY A 78 10.72 6.93 -1.91
N GLU A 79 11.26 8.07 -2.34
CA GLU A 79 10.47 9.24 -2.68
C GLU A 79 9.67 9.04 -3.97
N ASP A 80 8.72 9.93 -4.21
CA ASP A 80 7.87 9.92 -5.39
C ASP A 80 8.65 10.45 -6.61
N ARG A 81 9.42 9.56 -7.24
CA ARG A 81 10.31 9.88 -8.36
C ARG A 81 10.01 9.10 -9.63
N PHE A 82 9.00 8.24 -9.62
CA PHE A 82 8.79 7.30 -10.72
C PHE A 82 7.94 7.86 -11.86
N GLY A 83 7.03 8.78 -11.56
CA GLY A 83 6.21 9.45 -12.55
C GLY A 83 4.96 8.68 -13.00
N TYR A 84 5.00 7.35 -13.04
CA TYR A 84 3.84 6.53 -13.41
C TYR A 84 3.92 5.14 -12.78
N ALA A 85 2.74 4.52 -12.61
CA ALA A 85 2.60 3.30 -11.82
C ALA A 85 3.29 2.07 -12.44
N THR A 86 3.44 2.05 -13.76
CA THR A 86 4.08 0.94 -14.47
C THR A 86 5.56 1.18 -14.77
N HIS A 87 6.17 2.17 -14.08
CA HIS A 87 7.59 2.43 -14.26
C HIS A 87 8.40 1.15 -13.99
N PRO A 88 9.31 0.75 -14.91
CA PRO A 88 10.01 -0.54 -14.79
C PRO A 88 10.76 -0.71 -13.48
N GLU A 89 11.42 0.32 -12.98
CA GLU A 89 12.15 0.24 -11.72
C GLU A 89 11.21 0.01 -10.54
N LEU A 90 10.05 0.67 -10.53
CA LEU A 90 9.06 0.48 -9.48
C LEU A 90 8.50 -0.94 -9.49
N LEU A 91 8.20 -1.46 -10.67
CA LEU A 91 7.71 -2.84 -10.82
C LEU A 91 8.72 -3.87 -10.34
N THR A 92 10.02 -3.62 -10.53
CA THR A 92 11.06 -4.53 -10.04
C THR A 92 11.15 -4.56 -8.51
N ILE A 93 10.56 -3.58 -7.84
CA ILE A 93 10.48 -3.54 -6.37
C ILE A 93 9.18 -4.19 -5.89
N VAL A 94 8.04 -3.77 -6.45
CA VAL A 94 6.74 -4.19 -5.90
C VAL A 94 6.38 -5.63 -6.24
N ARG A 95 6.66 -6.10 -7.44
CA ARG A 95 6.29 -7.45 -7.87
C ARG A 95 6.98 -8.56 -7.06
N PRO A 96 8.31 -8.52 -6.88
CA PRO A 96 8.97 -9.53 -6.05
C PRO A 96 8.53 -9.49 -4.60
N MET A 97 8.25 -8.30 -4.08
CA MET A 97 7.81 -8.17 -2.69
C MET A 97 6.43 -8.79 -2.49
N VAL A 98 5.49 -8.53 -3.41
CA VAL A 98 4.17 -9.15 -3.37
C VAL A 98 4.28 -10.66 -3.43
N ALA A 99 5.13 -11.18 -4.33
CA ALA A 99 5.35 -12.62 -4.43
C ALA A 99 5.89 -13.20 -3.11
N SER A 100 6.80 -12.48 -2.47
CA SER A 100 7.35 -12.87 -1.17
C SER A 100 6.28 -12.88 -0.08
N TRP A 101 5.44 -11.83 -0.04
CA TRP A 101 4.36 -11.74 0.94
C TRP A 101 3.36 -12.88 0.80
N MET A 102 2.96 -13.23 -0.42
CA MET A 102 2.01 -14.32 -0.64
C MET A 102 2.56 -15.65 -0.13
N ARG A 103 3.87 -15.81 -0.11
CA ARG A 103 4.49 -17.04 0.38
C ARG A 103 4.68 -17.05 1.90
N ARG A 104 4.88 -15.90 2.55
CA ARG A 104 5.35 -15.85 3.93
C ARG A 104 4.47 -15.04 4.89
N ASP A 105 4.25 -13.77 4.58
CA ASP A 105 3.71 -12.82 5.56
C ASP A 105 2.19 -12.84 5.64
N PHE A 106 1.54 -13.00 4.50
CA PHE A 106 0.09 -12.94 4.42
C PHE A 106 -0.43 -14.31 3.99
N LYS A 107 -0.67 -15.15 4.96
CA LYS A 107 -1.14 -16.51 4.73
C LYS A 107 -2.62 -16.49 4.35
N ILE A 108 -2.85 -16.23 3.12
CA ILE A 108 -4.18 -15.95 2.61
C ILE A 108 -4.76 -17.18 1.94
#